data_ffe6498aa110899c2db022db4faec232
#
_entry.id   ffe6498aa110899c2db022db4faec232
#
_cell.length_a   1.000
_cell.length_b   1.000
_cell.length_c   1.000
_cell.angle_alpha   90.00
_cell.angle_beta   90.00
_cell.angle_gamma   90.00
#
_symmetry.space_group_name_H-M   'P 1'
#
loop_
_entity.id
_entity.type
_entity.pdbx_description
1 polymer ?
#
loop_
_entity_poly.entity_id
_entity_poly.type
_entity_poly.pdbx_seq_one_letter_code
_entity_poly.pdbx_strand_id
1 'polypeptide(L)'
;MFKKIGIAVSFSPYGKSLFKIAAFLQKELSSQLYLMHIGNFSEEKENRVKALAQEFNIDESAYKIEFKKDEPSKALAKFVETENLDLLILGALEKETTLKYYIGSVARNLMRSAPTNLLICPAKKEADFEFNNLFITTDYSSRSETAIKFL
;
A
#
# COMPACT_ATOMS: atom_id res chain seq x y z
N MET A 1 -10.69 11.07 7.72
CA MET A 1 -10.19 10.61 6.45
C MET A 1 -8.91 9.82 6.71
N PHE A 2 -8.32 9.10 5.79
CA PHE A 2 -7.20 8.17 6.02
C PHE A 2 -6.03 8.80 6.80
N LYS A 3 -5.93 8.50 8.08
CA LYS A 3 -4.86 9.01 8.96
C LYS A 3 -3.69 8.05 9.07
N LYS A 4 -3.96 6.75 8.89
CA LYS A 4 -2.98 5.68 9.00
C LYS A 4 -2.96 4.87 7.71
N ILE A 5 -1.90 5.00 6.94
CA ILE A 5 -1.73 4.34 5.66
C ILE A 5 -0.65 3.28 5.76
N GLY A 6 -0.99 2.03 5.51
CA GLY A 6 -0.05 0.92 5.42
C GLY A 6 0.43 0.69 4.00
N ILE A 7 1.68 0.25 3.86
CA ILE A 7 2.26 -0.21 2.59
C ILE A 7 3.11 -1.45 2.81
N ALA A 8 2.94 -2.44 1.94
CA ALA A 8 3.85 -3.59 1.87
C ALA A 8 5.09 -3.20 1.06
N VAL A 9 6.21 -2.97 1.76
CA VAL A 9 7.47 -2.55 1.14
C VAL A 9 8.18 -3.75 0.53
N SER A 10 8.47 -3.68 -0.77
CA SER A 10 9.39 -4.59 -1.46
C SER A 10 10.55 -3.80 -2.06
N PHE A 11 11.72 -4.45 -2.15
CA PHE A 11 12.92 -3.85 -2.74
C PHE A 11 13.02 -4.07 -4.26
N SER A 12 11.93 -4.46 -4.89
CA SER A 12 11.83 -4.56 -6.35
C SER A 12 11.64 -3.16 -6.97
N PRO A 13 11.92 -2.99 -8.26
CA PRO A 13 11.62 -1.75 -8.98
C PRO A 13 10.15 -1.33 -8.87
N TYR A 14 9.25 -2.30 -8.78
CA TYR A 14 7.82 -2.08 -8.57
C TYR A 14 7.49 -1.57 -7.15
N GLY A 15 8.28 -1.97 -6.14
CA GLY A 15 8.14 -1.49 -4.77
C GLY A 15 8.39 0.02 -4.65
N LYS A 16 9.32 0.54 -5.43
CA LYS A 16 9.62 1.98 -5.47
C LYS A 16 8.44 2.79 -6.01
N SER A 17 7.76 2.31 -7.04
CA SER A 17 6.56 2.97 -7.57
C SER A 17 5.42 3.04 -6.54
N LEU A 18 5.23 1.97 -5.77
CA LEU A 18 4.25 1.96 -4.68
C LEU A 18 4.63 2.94 -3.57
N PHE A 19 5.91 3.03 -3.27
CA PHE A 19 6.42 3.97 -2.27
C PHE A 19 6.16 5.43 -2.68
N LYS A 20 6.33 5.75 -3.98
CA LYS A 20 5.99 7.05 -4.54
C LYS A 20 4.51 7.41 -4.33
N ILE A 21 3.59 6.44 -4.56
CA ILE A 21 2.15 6.64 -4.30
C ILE A 21 1.88 6.87 -2.82
N ALA A 22 2.50 6.07 -1.95
CA ALA A 22 2.34 6.21 -0.51
C ALA A 22 2.83 7.57 -0.01
N ALA A 23 3.98 8.05 -0.52
CA ALA A 23 4.53 9.36 -0.21
C ALA A 23 3.59 10.50 -0.67
N PHE A 24 3.05 10.39 -1.87
CA PHE A 24 2.07 11.35 -2.38
C PHE A 24 0.82 11.40 -1.47
N LEU A 25 0.22 10.25 -1.19
CA LEU A 25 -0.97 10.21 -0.33
C LEU A 25 -0.68 10.66 1.10
N GLN A 26 0.48 10.33 1.64
CA GLN A 26 0.93 10.79 2.96
C GLN A 26 0.93 12.31 3.04
N LYS A 27 1.49 12.97 2.03
CA LYS A 27 1.57 14.44 1.96
C LYS A 27 0.19 15.08 1.79
N GLU A 28 -0.60 14.61 0.83
CA GLU A 28 -1.93 15.17 0.53
C GLU A 28 -2.92 15.00 1.70
N LEU A 29 -2.83 13.88 2.42
CA LEU A 29 -3.77 13.54 3.50
C LEU A 29 -3.21 13.84 4.90
N SER A 30 -1.95 14.29 5.00
CA SER A 30 -1.23 14.48 6.28
C SER A 30 -1.32 13.23 7.16
N SER A 31 -1.03 12.08 6.57
CA SER A 31 -1.18 10.75 7.19
C SER A 31 0.11 10.27 7.83
N GLN A 32 -0.01 9.34 8.78
CA GLN A 32 1.09 8.52 9.26
C GLN A 32 1.27 7.30 8.36
N LEU A 33 2.48 7.06 7.85
CA LEU A 33 2.80 5.85 7.11
C LEU A 33 3.24 4.71 8.02
N TYR A 34 2.82 3.51 7.66
CA TYR A 34 3.23 2.25 8.27
C TYR A 34 3.85 1.37 7.18
N LEU A 35 5.16 1.21 7.25
CA LEU A 35 5.98 0.56 6.23
C LEU A 35 6.30 -0.86 6.69
N MET A 36 5.64 -1.86 6.12
CA MET A 36 5.87 -3.25 6.47
C MET A 36 6.71 -3.98 5.43
N HIS A 37 7.83 -4.55 5.85
CA HIS A 37 8.59 -5.52 5.05
C HIS A 37 8.36 -6.95 5.55
N ILE A 38 7.93 -7.82 4.64
CA ILE A 38 7.76 -9.25 4.95
C ILE A 38 9.09 -9.95 4.72
N GLY A 39 9.70 -10.36 5.82
CA GLY A 39 11.01 -11.00 5.84
C GLY A 39 11.74 -10.82 7.17
N ASN A 40 12.95 -11.38 7.25
CA ASN A 40 13.79 -11.18 8.42
C ASN A 40 14.25 -9.72 8.49
N PHE A 41 14.29 -9.19 9.71
CA PHE A 41 14.94 -7.92 9.99
C PHE A 41 16.43 -7.99 9.62
N SER A 42 16.95 -6.92 9.06
CA SER A 42 18.39 -6.60 9.02
C SER A 42 18.55 -5.09 8.95
N GLU A 43 19.62 -4.58 9.52
CA GLU A 43 19.96 -3.15 9.48
C GLU A 43 20.09 -2.64 8.03
N GLU A 44 20.63 -3.46 7.13
CA GLU A 44 20.71 -3.14 5.71
C GLU A 44 19.33 -2.87 5.10
N LYS A 45 18.36 -3.73 5.39
CA LYS A 45 16.99 -3.56 4.87
C LYS A 45 16.30 -2.34 5.48
N GLU A 46 16.47 -2.13 6.77
CA GLU A 46 15.94 -0.94 7.44
C GLU A 46 16.51 0.34 6.82
N ASN A 47 17.83 0.39 6.63
CA ASN A 47 18.50 1.51 5.98
C ASN A 47 18.01 1.73 4.53
N ARG A 48 17.72 0.65 3.79
CA ARG A 48 17.11 0.76 2.45
C ARG A 48 15.70 1.35 2.49
N VAL A 49 14.88 1.00 3.49
CA VAL A 49 13.55 1.61 3.67
C VAL A 49 13.68 3.09 4.02
N LYS A 50 14.59 3.44 4.95
CA LYS A 50 14.88 4.83 5.32
C LYS A 50 15.38 5.65 4.11
N ALA A 51 16.27 5.08 3.30
CA ALA A 51 16.75 5.73 2.09
C ALA A 51 15.61 6.01 1.08
N LEU A 52 14.66 5.07 0.93
CA LEU A 52 13.47 5.31 0.12
C LEU A 52 12.60 6.45 0.70
N ALA A 53 12.40 6.48 2.01
CA ALA A 53 11.65 7.55 2.65
C ALA A 53 12.31 8.92 2.42
N GLN A 54 13.63 9.00 2.55
CA GLN A 54 14.40 10.22 2.27
C GLN A 54 14.32 10.63 0.79
N GLU A 55 14.41 9.67 -0.14
CA GLU A 55 14.29 9.94 -1.58
C GLU A 55 12.95 10.60 -1.94
N PHE A 56 11.88 10.23 -1.25
CA PHE A 56 10.54 10.80 -1.44
C PHE A 56 10.19 11.93 -0.46
N ASN A 57 11.18 12.46 0.27
CA ASN A 57 11.03 13.56 1.23
C ASN A 57 9.97 13.30 2.31
N ILE A 58 9.94 12.08 2.85
CA ILE A 58 9.08 11.72 3.98
C ILE A 58 9.86 11.89 5.28
N ASP A 59 9.34 12.72 6.18
CA ASP A 59 9.92 12.93 7.50
C ASP A 59 9.98 11.64 8.33
N GLU A 60 11.03 11.46 9.12
CA GLU A 60 11.17 10.31 10.02
C GLU A 60 10.02 10.19 11.04
N SER A 61 9.46 11.32 11.45
CA SER A 61 8.29 11.35 12.34
C SER A 61 6.99 10.90 11.65
N ALA A 62 6.95 10.93 10.31
CA ALA A 62 5.76 10.62 9.53
C ALA A 62 5.63 9.14 9.14
N TYR A 63 6.59 8.28 9.53
CA TYR A 63 6.48 6.85 9.25
C TYR A 63 6.97 5.96 10.40
N LYS A 64 6.52 4.71 10.37
CA LYS A 64 7.03 3.61 11.22
C LYS A 64 7.39 2.44 10.32
N ILE A 65 8.47 1.73 10.68
CA ILE A 65 8.93 0.54 9.95
C ILE A 65 8.66 -0.70 10.78
N GLU A 66 8.12 -1.73 10.15
CA GLU A 66 7.89 -3.03 10.77
C GLU A 66 8.39 -4.16 9.87
N PHE A 67 9.00 -5.19 10.50
CA PHE A 67 9.45 -6.41 9.85
C PHE A 67 8.69 -7.59 10.41
N LYS A 68 8.11 -8.39 9.54
CA LYS A 68 7.39 -9.62 9.94
C LYS A 68 7.84 -10.80 9.09
N LYS A 69 8.19 -11.89 9.77
CA LYS A 69 8.48 -13.18 9.13
C LYS A 69 7.26 -14.08 9.28
N ASP A 70 6.34 -13.99 8.33
CA ASP A 70 5.12 -14.81 8.31
C ASP A 70 4.65 -14.97 6.85
N GLU A 71 3.58 -15.73 6.67
CA GLU A 71 2.89 -15.82 5.39
C GLU A 71 2.32 -14.43 5.02
N PRO A 72 2.59 -13.92 3.80
CA PRO A 72 2.32 -12.52 3.46
C PRO A 72 0.89 -12.04 3.71
N SER A 73 -0.13 -12.81 3.34
CA SER A 73 -1.51 -12.36 3.52
C SER A 73 -1.91 -12.31 4.99
N LYS A 74 -1.44 -13.25 5.80
CA LYS A 74 -1.68 -13.28 7.26
C LYS A 74 -0.94 -12.15 7.97
N ALA A 75 0.33 -11.93 7.61
CA ALA A 75 1.12 -10.86 8.18
C ALA A 75 0.48 -9.49 7.94
N LEU A 76 0.04 -9.23 6.70
CA LEU A 76 -0.60 -7.98 6.33
C LEU A 76 -1.99 -7.80 6.97
N ALA A 77 -2.81 -8.85 7.04
CA ALA A 77 -4.10 -8.79 7.73
C ALA A 77 -3.92 -8.44 9.21
N LYS A 78 -3.00 -9.13 9.89
CA LYS A 78 -2.68 -8.84 11.30
C LYS A 78 -2.12 -7.44 11.50
N PHE A 79 -1.28 -6.96 10.58
CA PHE A 79 -0.72 -5.62 10.60
C PHE A 79 -1.82 -4.55 10.51
N VAL A 80 -2.77 -4.72 9.59
CA VAL A 80 -3.93 -3.84 9.46
C VAL A 80 -4.71 -3.74 10.77
N GLU A 81 -4.97 -4.87 11.41
CA GLU A 81 -5.72 -4.93 12.68
C GLU A 81 -4.92 -4.32 13.83
N THR A 82 -3.65 -4.70 13.99
CA THR A 82 -2.79 -4.27 15.12
C THR A 82 -2.57 -2.77 15.10
N GLU A 83 -2.29 -2.20 13.93
CA GLU A 83 -2.03 -0.77 13.79
C GLU A 83 -3.29 0.07 13.56
N ASN A 84 -4.46 -0.58 13.39
CA ASN A 84 -5.73 0.06 13.03
C ASN A 84 -5.56 0.94 11.78
N LEU A 85 -5.11 0.34 10.69
CA LEU A 85 -4.88 1.06 9.45
C LEU A 85 -6.19 1.42 8.75
N ASP A 86 -6.28 2.65 8.25
CA ASP A 86 -7.44 3.14 7.50
C ASP A 86 -7.38 2.76 6.02
N LEU A 87 -6.17 2.58 5.52
CA LEU A 87 -5.87 2.23 4.12
C LEU A 87 -4.64 1.34 4.05
N LEU A 88 -4.68 0.29 3.22
CA LEU A 88 -3.52 -0.51 2.87
C LEU A 88 -3.25 -0.43 1.36
N ILE A 89 -2.04 -0.02 0.99
CA ILE A 89 -1.59 0.08 -0.39
C ILE A 89 -0.86 -1.20 -0.78
N LEU A 90 -1.29 -1.82 -1.87
CA LEU A 90 -0.75 -3.06 -2.41
C LEU A 90 -0.40 -2.91 -3.89
N GLY A 91 0.64 -3.61 -4.33
CA GLY A 91 0.97 -3.75 -5.74
C GLY A 91 0.22 -4.90 -6.41
N ALA A 92 -0.28 -4.67 -7.61
CA ALA A 92 -0.67 -5.73 -8.53
C ALA A 92 0.49 -5.99 -9.49
N LEU A 93 0.91 -7.25 -9.63
CA LEU A 93 1.99 -7.63 -10.53
C LEU A 93 1.50 -7.59 -11.98
N GLU A 94 2.27 -6.93 -12.84
CA GLU A 94 2.10 -7.05 -14.29
C GLU A 94 2.82 -8.32 -14.75
N LYS A 95 2.09 -9.24 -15.38
CA LYS A 95 2.72 -10.37 -16.08
C LYS A 95 3.16 -9.91 -17.46
N GLU A 96 4.45 -9.98 -17.73
CA GLU A 96 5.08 -9.56 -19.00
C GLU A 96 4.54 -10.31 -20.24
N THR A 97 3.84 -11.42 -20.06
CA THR A 97 3.39 -12.29 -21.16
C THR A 97 1.93 -12.13 -21.58
N THR A 98 1.14 -11.36 -20.85
CA THR A 98 -0.26 -11.08 -21.21
C THR A 98 -0.62 -9.67 -20.74
N LEU A 99 -1.21 -8.86 -21.61
CA LEU A 99 -1.74 -7.52 -21.34
C LEU A 99 -2.81 -7.46 -20.21
N LYS A 100 -2.83 -8.43 -19.32
CA LYS A 100 -3.78 -8.53 -18.21
C LYS A 100 -3.05 -8.31 -16.88
N TYR A 101 -3.43 -7.27 -16.16
CA TYR A 101 -3.04 -7.07 -14.78
C TYR A 101 -3.42 -8.30 -13.93
N TYR A 102 -2.44 -8.85 -13.22
CA TYR A 102 -2.67 -9.99 -12.35
C TYR A 102 -2.71 -9.52 -10.90
N ILE A 103 -3.88 -9.62 -10.28
CA ILE A 103 -4.02 -9.43 -8.84
C ILE A 103 -3.46 -10.69 -8.18
N GLY A 104 -2.31 -10.55 -7.51
CA GLY A 104 -1.63 -11.65 -6.81
C GLY A 104 -2.51 -12.30 -5.73
N SER A 105 -2.13 -13.50 -5.30
CA SER A 105 -2.87 -14.25 -4.26
C SER A 105 -3.00 -13.47 -2.95
N VAL A 106 -1.97 -12.73 -2.56
CA VAL A 106 -1.96 -11.90 -1.35
C VAL A 106 -3.05 -10.83 -1.42
N ALA A 107 -3.07 -10.04 -2.51
CA ALA A 107 -4.08 -8.99 -2.68
C ALA A 107 -5.49 -9.58 -2.76
N ARG A 108 -5.69 -10.69 -3.46
CA ARG A 108 -7.01 -11.38 -3.52
C ARG A 108 -7.48 -11.88 -2.15
N ASN A 109 -6.59 -12.40 -1.33
CA ASN A 109 -6.93 -12.83 0.02
C ASN A 109 -7.34 -11.64 0.88
N LEU A 110 -6.57 -10.56 0.83
CA LEU A 110 -6.86 -9.32 1.57
C LEU A 110 -8.17 -8.65 1.11
N MET A 111 -8.48 -8.65 -0.19
CA MET A 111 -9.78 -8.16 -0.68
C MET A 111 -10.98 -8.87 -0.07
N ARG A 112 -10.82 -10.13 0.36
CA ARG A 112 -11.89 -10.92 0.98
C ARG A 112 -11.97 -10.78 2.49
N SER A 113 -10.85 -10.47 3.15
CA SER A 113 -10.74 -10.60 4.61
C SER A 113 -10.21 -9.37 5.34
N ALA A 114 -9.60 -8.41 4.66
CA ALA A 114 -9.03 -7.25 5.33
C ALA A 114 -10.12 -6.31 5.87
N PRO A 115 -10.07 -5.93 7.15
CA PRO A 115 -11.01 -5.01 7.75
C PRO A 115 -10.62 -3.54 7.51
N THR A 116 -10.12 -3.22 6.30
CA THR A 116 -9.67 -1.87 5.94
C THR A 116 -9.91 -1.61 4.45
N ASN A 117 -9.76 -0.34 4.05
CA ASN A 117 -9.77 0.03 2.64
C ASN A 117 -8.48 -0.45 1.96
N LEU A 118 -8.60 -0.92 0.72
CA LEU A 118 -7.47 -1.39 -0.07
C LEU A 118 -7.30 -0.51 -1.30
N LEU A 119 -6.10 0.01 -1.50
CA LEU A 119 -5.68 0.63 -2.75
C LEU A 119 -4.74 -0.33 -3.49
N ILE A 120 -5.23 -0.91 -4.58
CA ILE A 120 -4.47 -1.85 -5.38
C ILE A 120 -3.94 -1.12 -6.61
N CYS A 121 -2.63 -0.92 -6.66
CA CYS A 121 -1.97 -0.18 -7.72
C CYS A 121 -1.31 -1.12 -8.71
N PRO A 122 -1.48 -0.90 -10.02
CA PRO A 122 -0.65 -1.58 -11.00
C PRO A 122 0.81 -1.20 -10.76
N ALA A 123 1.65 -2.19 -10.51
CA ALA A 123 3.07 -1.97 -10.35
C ALA A 123 3.70 -1.73 -11.73
N LYS A 124 3.86 -0.47 -12.13
CA LYS A 124 4.61 -0.07 -13.32
C LYS A 124 6.02 0.35 -12.93
N LYS A 125 7.03 -0.04 -13.72
CA LYS A 125 8.35 0.57 -13.67
C LYS A 125 8.19 2.04 -14.08
N GLU A 126 8.65 2.97 -13.25
CA GLU A 126 8.77 4.40 -13.59
C GLU A 126 7.47 5.14 -13.99
N ALA A 127 6.33 4.79 -13.40
CA ALA A 127 5.11 5.51 -13.70
C ALA A 127 5.01 6.83 -12.91
N ASP A 128 4.80 7.93 -13.61
CA ASP A 128 4.20 9.11 -13.00
C ASP A 128 2.72 8.80 -12.76
N PHE A 129 2.30 8.97 -11.52
CA PHE A 129 0.90 8.78 -11.14
C PHE A 129 0.19 10.11 -11.20
N GLU A 130 -0.83 10.16 -12.04
CA GLU A 130 -1.78 11.25 -12.08
C GLU A 130 -3.18 10.67 -11.88
N PHE A 131 -3.92 11.19 -10.90
CA PHE A 131 -5.31 10.82 -10.66
C PHE A 131 -6.23 11.77 -11.46
N ASN A 132 -6.20 11.66 -12.78
CA ASN A 132 -6.94 12.57 -13.66
C ASN A 132 -8.40 12.15 -13.89
N ASN A 133 -8.70 10.87 -13.72
CA ASN A 133 -10.04 10.34 -13.92
C ASN A 133 -10.39 9.36 -12.80
N LEU A 134 -11.58 9.52 -12.26
CA LEU A 134 -12.13 8.67 -11.22
C LEU A 134 -13.41 7.99 -11.72
N PHE A 135 -13.43 6.66 -11.67
CA PHE A 135 -14.60 5.85 -11.99
C PHE A 135 -15.11 5.20 -10.70
N ILE A 136 -16.37 5.38 -10.40
CA ILE A 136 -17.01 4.82 -9.22
C ILE A 136 -18.00 3.75 -9.66
N THR A 137 -17.92 2.57 -9.05
CA THR A 137 -18.92 1.52 -9.18
C THR A 137 -19.66 1.34 -7.86
N THR A 138 -20.96 1.17 -7.90
CA THR A 138 -21.78 0.97 -6.71
C THR A 138 -22.76 -0.19 -6.93
N ASP A 139 -22.98 -0.95 -5.87
CA ASP A 139 -24.03 -1.97 -5.76
C ASP A 139 -25.22 -1.47 -4.90
N TYR A 140 -25.25 -0.17 -4.60
CA TYR A 140 -26.22 0.48 -3.73
C TYR A 140 -26.27 -0.07 -2.29
N SER A 141 -25.22 -0.79 -1.87
CA SER A 141 -25.06 -1.17 -0.47
C SER A 141 -24.62 0.01 0.39
N SER A 142 -24.86 -0.05 1.69
CA SER A 142 -24.39 0.97 2.65
C SER A 142 -22.86 1.15 2.64
N ARG A 143 -22.11 0.11 2.26
CA ARG A 143 -20.66 0.18 2.10
C ARG A 143 -20.25 1.00 0.88
N SER A 144 -20.90 0.78 -0.26
CA SER A 144 -20.62 1.55 -1.48
C SER A 144 -21.07 3.01 -1.35
N GLU A 145 -22.18 3.28 -0.68
CA GLU A 145 -22.59 4.65 -0.36
C GLU A 145 -21.59 5.37 0.54
N THR A 146 -21.02 4.66 1.52
CA THR A 146 -19.95 5.21 2.36
C THR A 146 -18.70 5.51 1.52
N ALA A 147 -18.30 4.62 0.62
CA ALA A 147 -17.15 4.84 -0.26
C ALA A 147 -17.32 6.10 -1.14
N ILE A 148 -18.52 6.34 -1.67
CA ILE A 148 -18.82 7.54 -2.49
C ILE A 148 -18.65 8.83 -1.68
N LYS A 149 -18.96 8.82 -0.39
CA LYS A 149 -18.82 10.01 0.48
C LYS A 149 -17.36 10.38 0.78
N PHE A 150 -16.42 9.48 0.52
CA PHE A 150 -14.97 9.71 0.72
C PHE A 150 -14.26 10.24 -0.53
N LEU A 151 -14.96 10.37 -1.63
CA LEU A 151 -14.44 10.86 -2.92
C LEU A 151 -14.86 12.29 -3.18
#